data_0075159283811c1197c45d01c0abd889
#
_entry.id   0075159283811c1197c45d01c0abd889
#
_cell.length_a   1.000
_cell.length_b   1.000
_cell.length_c   1.000
_cell.angle_alpha   90.00
_cell.angle_beta   90.00
_cell.angle_gamma   90.00
#
_symmetry.space_group_name_H-M   'P 1'
#
loop_
_entity.id
_entity.type
_entity.pdbx_description
1 polymer ?
#
loop_
_entity_poly.entity_id
_entity_poly.type
_entity_poly.pdbx_seq_one_letter_code
_entity_poly.pdbx_strand_id
1 'polypeptide(L)'
;MFGSDEGDRGGDQVEAEGPATGTDEPAPLSDSAPPKRRRAAGEPSAERSEGDHLMPWETGGDRAPAGSSDSSSRVSVVDEQPPRPAPPAGASEEDYKWHTYRVYPSGQPDAVEFIDVYKSFGRSAILRGLNMGLPEGMVSMIIGPSGTGKSVCIKHMVGLLYPDQGDVLVHGESVPSMPDDDLFDMRKKFGLLFQDGALFGSMNLYDNVAFPLRQHTEKSEDEVEEIVMHRLGEVGLSDARTKMPNELSGGMRKRAGFARALVLEPDILLFDEPDSGLDPVRTALLGELILEIHRDMMEAAKKKQKEHLPTFCVITHDVLTARRVADYINVLWKGRIVEAGPSEDMLNSENPFIRQFLSAESEGPLTMD
;
A
#
# COMPACT_ATOMS: atom_id res chain seq x y z
N MET A 1 35.79 -66.48 1.76
CA MET A 1 36.60 -66.63 0.53
C MET A 1 36.91 -65.21 0.10
N PHE A 2 38.12 -64.78 0.46
CA PHE A 2 39.25 -64.34 -0.35
C PHE A 2 38.92 -63.15 -1.25
N GLY A 3 39.67 -62.07 -1.28
CA GLY A 3 40.98 -61.71 -0.74
C GLY A 3 41.22 -60.23 -1.05
N SER A 4 41.92 -59.64 -0.19
CA SER A 4 42.97 -58.65 -0.21
C SER A 4 43.62 -58.37 -1.56
N ASP A 5 43.90 -57.10 -1.90
CA ASP A 5 45.29 -56.76 -2.23
C ASP A 5 45.57 -55.24 -2.01
N GLU A 6 46.75 -55.05 -1.45
CA GLU A 6 47.43 -53.80 -1.11
C GLU A 6 48.26 -53.30 -2.32
N GLY A 7 48.61 -52.02 -2.28
CA GLY A 7 49.66 -51.43 -3.14
C GLY A 7 49.63 -49.91 -3.06
N ASP A 8 50.22 -49.28 -2.19
CA ASP A 8 51.56 -48.75 -1.82
C ASP A 8 52.22 -47.87 -2.92
N ARG A 9 52.66 -46.71 -2.40
CA ARG A 9 53.74 -45.78 -2.77
C ARG A 9 53.56 -44.70 -3.79
N GLY A 10 53.94 -43.50 -3.30
CA GLY A 10 54.51 -42.44 -4.09
C GLY A 10 54.30 -41.07 -3.44
N GLY A 11 55.18 -40.72 -2.49
CA GLY A 11 55.29 -39.38 -1.95
C GLY A 11 56.08 -38.48 -2.91
N ASP A 12 55.75 -37.23 -2.93
CA ASP A 12 56.69 -36.15 -3.22
C ASP A 12 56.31 -34.90 -2.39
N GLN A 13 57.28 -34.52 -1.58
CA GLN A 13 57.34 -33.26 -0.82
C GLN A 13 57.80 -32.18 -1.81
N VAL A 14 57.15 -31.03 -1.86
CA VAL A 14 57.77 -29.75 -2.22
C VAL A 14 57.23 -28.64 -1.31
N GLU A 15 58.10 -28.17 -0.51
CA GLU A 15 58.44 -26.92 0.12
C GLU A 15 57.39 -25.79 0.25
N ALA A 16 57.38 -25.30 1.46
CA ALA A 16 56.76 -24.10 1.97
C ALA A 16 57.44 -22.82 1.42
N GLU A 17 56.68 -21.86 0.98
CA GLU A 17 57.06 -20.45 1.04
C GLU A 17 56.00 -19.65 1.81
N GLY A 18 56.49 -18.92 2.82
CA GLY A 18 55.73 -18.17 3.79
C GLY A 18 55.30 -16.77 3.31
N PRO A 19 54.74 -15.94 4.22
CA PRO A 19 53.65 -15.04 3.91
C PRO A 19 54.11 -13.65 3.51
N ALA A 20 53.37 -13.07 2.52
CA ALA A 20 53.39 -11.62 2.25
C ALA A 20 52.21 -10.98 3.00
N THR A 21 52.53 -10.25 4.05
CA THR A 21 51.66 -9.31 4.77
C THR A 21 51.37 -8.12 3.87
N GLY A 22 50.12 -7.98 3.42
CA GLY A 22 49.57 -6.79 2.82
C GLY A 22 48.36 -6.36 3.60
N THR A 23 48.55 -5.43 4.54
CA THR A 23 47.49 -4.70 5.21
C THR A 23 46.96 -3.64 4.27
N ASP A 24 45.81 -3.89 3.61
CA ASP A 24 45.00 -2.85 2.98
C ASP A 24 43.93 -2.41 3.98
N GLU A 25 44.17 -1.26 4.62
CA GLU A 25 43.15 -0.48 5.32
C GLU A 25 42.22 0.11 4.29
N PRO A 26 40.88 -0.01 4.42
CA PRO A 26 39.95 0.75 3.59
C PRO A 26 39.96 2.22 4.03
N ALA A 27 40.19 3.09 3.06
CA ALA A 27 40.11 4.54 3.21
C ALA A 27 38.74 5.00 3.75
N PRO A 28 38.68 6.07 4.55
CA PRO A 28 37.43 6.57 5.12
C PRO A 28 36.55 7.15 4.03
N LEU A 29 35.27 6.72 4.04
CA LEU A 29 34.21 7.30 3.22
C LEU A 29 34.03 8.76 3.57
N SER A 30 34.20 9.64 2.56
CA SER A 30 33.99 11.07 2.68
C SER A 30 32.49 11.35 2.95
N ASP A 31 32.24 12.05 4.06
CA ASP A 31 30.97 12.71 4.37
C ASP A 31 30.59 13.68 3.24
N SER A 32 29.72 13.27 2.37
CA SER A 32 29.01 14.18 1.46
C SER A 32 27.65 14.49 2.06
N ALA A 33 27.56 15.62 2.74
CA ALA A 33 26.32 16.21 3.20
C ALA A 33 25.35 16.43 2.02
N PRO A 34 24.02 16.25 2.22
CA PRO A 34 23.04 16.50 1.18
C PRO A 34 23.00 18.01 0.81
N PRO A 35 22.69 18.35 -0.45
CA PRO A 35 22.70 19.73 -0.91
C PRO A 35 21.61 20.55 -0.21
N LYS A 36 22.02 21.63 0.48
CA LYS A 36 21.14 22.64 1.06
C LYS A 36 20.32 23.29 -0.05
N ARG A 37 18.99 23.23 0.04
CA ARG A 37 18.08 23.99 -0.81
C ARG A 37 18.37 25.49 -0.68
N ARG A 38 18.67 26.15 -1.80
CA ARG A 38 18.78 27.60 -1.90
C ARG A 38 17.41 28.23 -1.68
N ARG A 39 17.26 28.99 -0.59
CA ARG A 39 16.18 29.98 -0.45
C ARG A 39 16.34 31.04 -1.53
N ALA A 40 15.35 31.23 -2.38
CA ALA A 40 15.24 32.41 -3.21
C ALA A 40 14.74 33.53 -2.33
N ALA A 41 15.60 34.56 -2.20
CA ALA A 41 15.22 35.84 -1.61
C ALA A 41 14.54 36.70 -2.69
N GLY A 42 13.43 37.33 -2.34
CA GLY A 42 12.77 38.31 -3.18
C GLY A 42 11.34 38.57 -2.76
N GLU A 43 11.14 39.26 -1.64
CA GLU A 43 9.90 40.02 -1.44
C GLU A 43 9.90 41.27 -2.32
N PRO A 44 8.73 41.71 -2.79
CA PRO A 44 8.33 43.07 -2.48
C PRO A 44 6.93 43.12 -1.83
N SER A 45 6.90 43.91 -0.76
CA SER A 45 5.72 44.44 -0.12
C SER A 45 4.77 45.11 -1.12
N ALA A 46 3.50 44.72 -1.11
CA ALA A 46 2.42 45.49 -1.70
C ALA A 46 1.23 45.53 -0.72
N GLU A 47 0.76 46.73 -0.58
CA GLU A 47 -0.27 47.23 0.33
C GLU A 47 -1.60 46.51 0.20
N ARG A 48 -2.25 46.38 1.35
CA ARG A 48 -3.66 45.92 1.49
C ARG A 48 -4.58 46.97 0.86
N SER A 49 -5.41 46.54 -0.06
CA SER A 49 -6.69 47.16 -0.35
C SER A 49 -7.81 46.18 0.03
N GLU A 50 -8.62 46.60 0.97
CA GLU A 50 -9.89 45.98 1.33
C GLU A 50 -10.83 45.96 0.12
N GLY A 51 -11.36 44.79 -0.17
CA GLY A 51 -12.39 44.60 -1.17
C GLY A 51 -13.10 43.28 -0.90
N ASP A 52 -14.25 43.38 -0.26
CA ASP A 52 -15.21 42.31 0.00
C ASP A 52 -15.52 41.49 -1.27
N HIS A 53 -15.23 40.19 -1.26
CA HIS A 53 -15.89 39.22 -2.12
C HIS A 53 -16.44 38.10 -1.26
N LEU A 54 -17.73 38.24 -0.93
CA LEU A 54 -18.58 37.21 -0.35
C LEU A 54 -18.75 36.04 -1.34
N MET A 55 -18.50 34.85 -0.86
CA MET A 55 -18.72 33.58 -1.57
C MET A 55 -20.24 33.25 -1.60
N PRO A 56 -20.77 32.61 -2.70
CA PRO A 56 -22.22 32.53 -2.98
C PRO A 56 -23.06 31.58 -2.10
N TRP A 57 -22.58 31.08 -0.96
CA TRP A 57 -23.30 30.12 -0.13
C TRP A 57 -23.76 30.65 1.24
N GLU A 58 -23.57 31.93 1.53
CA GLU A 58 -24.03 32.60 2.78
C GLU A 58 -25.30 33.43 2.56
N THR A 59 -26.37 32.86 2.01
CA THR A 59 -27.69 33.45 2.14
C THR A 59 -28.67 32.42 2.69
N GLY A 60 -28.84 32.46 4.02
CA GLY A 60 -29.98 31.83 4.68
C GLY A 60 -31.23 32.64 4.42
N GLY A 61 -32.35 31.96 4.26
CA GLY A 61 -33.67 32.64 4.17
C GLY A 61 -34.80 31.64 3.98
N ASP A 62 -35.53 31.47 5.06
CA ASP A 62 -36.97 31.25 5.21
C ASP A 62 -37.58 29.84 5.02
N ARG A 63 -38.06 29.38 6.17
CA ARG A 63 -39.09 28.34 6.34
C ARG A 63 -40.46 28.83 5.86
N ALA A 64 -41.19 27.94 5.15
CA ALA A 64 -42.66 27.82 5.22
C ALA A 64 -43.11 26.49 4.56
N PRO A 65 -44.39 26.03 4.70
CA PRO A 65 -44.70 24.92 5.61
C PRO A 65 -45.14 23.63 4.86
N ALA A 66 -45.38 22.58 5.66
CA ALA A 66 -45.85 21.28 5.24
C ALA A 66 -47.13 21.28 4.38
N GLY A 67 -47.10 20.50 3.31
CA GLY A 67 -48.26 20.14 2.49
C GLY A 67 -48.11 18.77 1.89
N SER A 68 -49.03 17.90 2.18
CA SER A 68 -49.27 16.50 1.94
C SER A 68 -49.05 15.97 0.51
N SER A 69 -48.59 14.72 0.48
CA SER A 69 -48.96 13.62 -0.45
C SER A 69 -49.05 13.90 -1.95
N ASP A 70 -48.23 13.24 -2.77
CA ASP A 70 -48.66 12.10 -3.59
C ASP A 70 -47.56 11.52 -4.46
N SER A 71 -47.58 10.18 -4.54
CA SER A 71 -47.21 9.31 -5.66
C SER A 71 -45.94 9.54 -6.49
N SER A 72 -45.05 8.59 -6.37
CA SER A 72 -44.33 7.88 -7.45
C SER A 72 -44.03 8.71 -8.73
N SER A 73 -42.85 9.30 -8.72
CA SER A 73 -42.04 9.40 -9.93
C SER A 73 -40.64 8.93 -9.60
N ARG A 74 -40.36 7.67 -9.98
CA ARG A 74 -38.99 7.20 -10.15
C ARG A 74 -38.34 8.16 -11.15
N VAL A 75 -37.57 9.10 -10.65
CA VAL A 75 -36.59 9.82 -11.45
C VAL A 75 -35.58 8.75 -11.83
N SER A 76 -35.66 8.28 -13.07
CA SER A 76 -34.59 7.57 -13.72
C SER A 76 -33.39 8.53 -13.71
N VAL A 77 -32.44 8.32 -12.80
CA VAL A 77 -31.12 8.90 -12.87
C VAL A 77 -30.55 8.34 -14.17
N VAL A 78 -30.59 9.14 -15.23
CA VAL A 78 -29.84 8.89 -16.44
C VAL A 78 -28.39 8.96 -16.00
N ASP A 79 -27.75 7.83 -16.00
CA ASP A 79 -26.33 7.63 -15.67
C ASP A 79 -25.52 8.29 -16.80
N GLU A 80 -25.45 9.63 -16.83
CA GLU A 80 -24.56 10.35 -17.74
C GLU A 80 -23.13 10.06 -17.28
N GLN A 81 -22.52 9.07 -17.93
CA GLN A 81 -21.11 8.78 -17.75
C GLN A 81 -20.32 10.06 -18.03
N PRO A 82 -19.42 10.47 -17.14
CA PRO A 82 -18.57 11.62 -17.41
C PRO A 82 -17.81 11.41 -18.72
N PRO A 83 -17.56 12.47 -19.49
CA PRO A 83 -16.86 12.36 -20.78
C PRO A 83 -15.51 11.68 -20.56
N ARG A 84 -15.19 10.69 -21.39
CA ARG A 84 -13.92 9.97 -21.34
C ARG A 84 -12.76 10.97 -21.43
N PRO A 85 -11.88 11.07 -20.42
CA PRO A 85 -10.71 11.91 -20.53
C PRO A 85 -9.81 11.44 -21.67
N ALA A 86 -9.19 12.38 -22.38
CA ALA A 86 -8.26 12.06 -23.46
C ALA A 86 -7.14 11.12 -22.97
N PRO A 87 -6.67 10.18 -23.83
CA PRO A 87 -5.51 9.37 -23.49
C PRO A 87 -4.31 10.28 -23.17
N PRO A 88 -3.36 9.82 -22.32
CA PRO A 88 -2.15 10.58 -22.01
C PRO A 88 -1.37 10.94 -23.27
N ALA A 89 -0.69 12.08 -23.27
CA ALA A 89 0.13 12.50 -24.41
C ALA A 89 1.11 11.40 -24.85
N GLY A 90 1.01 10.99 -26.11
CA GLY A 90 1.84 9.94 -26.72
C GLY A 90 1.36 8.49 -26.49
N ALA A 91 0.20 8.29 -25.87
CA ALA A 91 -0.47 6.99 -25.78
C ALA A 91 -1.52 6.84 -26.87
N SER A 92 -1.76 5.60 -27.34
CA SER A 92 -2.83 5.33 -28.32
C SER A 92 -4.19 5.22 -27.62
N GLU A 93 -5.27 5.57 -28.32
CA GLU A 93 -6.64 5.33 -27.82
C GLU A 93 -6.89 3.84 -27.57
N GLU A 94 -6.26 2.97 -28.36
CA GLU A 94 -6.35 1.51 -28.26
C GLU A 94 -5.88 1.04 -26.88
N ASP A 95 -4.84 1.67 -26.29
CA ASP A 95 -4.29 1.32 -24.99
C ASP A 95 -5.26 1.59 -23.83
N TYR A 96 -6.20 2.50 -24.02
CA TYR A 96 -7.13 2.96 -22.98
C TYR A 96 -8.60 2.68 -23.30
N LYS A 97 -8.92 1.95 -24.35
CA LYS A 97 -10.30 1.66 -24.79
C LYS A 97 -11.16 0.93 -23.76
N TRP A 98 -10.52 0.19 -22.85
CA TRP A 98 -11.19 -0.58 -21.81
C TRP A 98 -11.40 0.18 -20.49
N HIS A 99 -10.82 1.39 -20.35
CA HIS A 99 -10.98 2.20 -19.18
C HIS A 99 -12.37 2.81 -19.13
N THR A 100 -13.12 2.51 -18.07
CA THR A 100 -14.51 2.99 -17.92
C THR A 100 -14.59 4.36 -17.27
N TYR A 101 -13.51 4.79 -16.62
CA TYR A 101 -13.42 6.06 -15.85
C TYR A 101 -14.39 6.13 -14.65
N ARG A 102 -14.97 5.01 -14.23
CA ARG A 102 -15.73 4.85 -12.99
C ARG A 102 -14.78 4.53 -11.86
N VAL A 103 -14.04 5.50 -11.40
CA VAL A 103 -12.90 5.19 -10.55
C VAL A 103 -12.71 6.13 -9.39
N TYR A 104 -13.30 7.32 -9.45
CA TYR A 104 -13.12 8.33 -8.43
C TYR A 104 -14.12 9.49 -8.59
N PRO A 105 -14.66 10.04 -7.49
CA PRO A 105 -14.60 9.47 -6.13
C PRO A 105 -15.33 8.12 -6.04
N SER A 106 -15.01 7.33 -4.99
CA SER A 106 -15.64 6.01 -4.77
C SER A 106 -17.14 6.11 -4.46
N GLY A 107 -17.63 7.31 -4.18
CA GLY A 107 -18.99 7.58 -3.74
C GLY A 107 -19.19 7.43 -2.23
N GLN A 108 -18.12 7.14 -1.49
CA GLN A 108 -18.05 7.06 -0.03
C GLN A 108 -16.84 7.89 0.45
N PRO A 109 -16.73 8.22 1.75
CA PRO A 109 -15.51 8.81 2.27
C PRO A 109 -14.31 7.90 1.99
N ASP A 110 -13.26 8.45 1.41
CA ASP A 110 -12.04 7.74 1.07
C ASP A 110 -10.94 8.02 2.12
N ALA A 111 -10.30 6.96 2.64
CA ALA A 111 -9.15 7.10 3.52
C ALA A 111 -7.90 7.56 2.76
N VAL A 112 -7.79 7.20 1.48
CA VAL A 112 -6.73 7.65 0.57
C VAL A 112 -7.32 7.97 -0.79
N GLU A 113 -6.88 9.10 -1.37
CA GLU A 113 -7.34 9.57 -2.68
C GLU A 113 -6.15 9.89 -3.58
N PHE A 114 -6.21 9.48 -4.83
CA PHE A 114 -5.30 9.88 -5.90
C PHE A 114 -6.06 10.74 -6.89
N ILE A 115 -5.59 11.96 -7.12
CA ILE A 115 -6.25 12.94 -7.98
C ILE A 115 -5.30 13.33 -9.11
N ASP A 116 -5.58 12.88 -10.32
CA ASP A 116 -4.81 13.15 -11.54
C ASP A 116 -3.29 12.96 -11.37
N VAL A 117 -2.90 11.85 -10.70
CA VAL A 117 -1.51 11.61 -10.33
C VAL A 117 -0.69 11.14 -11.54
N TYR A 118 0.37 11.89 -11.85
CA TYR A 118 1.40 11.52 -12.81
C TYR A 118 2.72 11.24 -12.09
N LYS A 119 3.40 10.16 -12.50
CA LYS A 119 4.73 9.81 -12.00
C LYS A 119 5.57 9.13 -13.07
N SER A 120 6.78 9.67 -13.27
CA SER A 120 7.75 9.14 -14.21
C SER A 120 9.10 8.90 -13.55
N PHE A 121 9.83 7.90 -14.02
CA PHE A 121 11.23 7.64 -13.68
C PHE A 121 12.08 7.72 -14.95
N GLY A 122 12.80 8.81 -15.13
CA GLY A 122 13.49 9.11 -16.35
C GLY A 122 12.51 9.21 -17.54
N ARG A 123 12.63 8.33 -18.52
CA ARG A 123 11.74 8.30 -19.70
C ARG A 123 10.50 7.41 -19.52
N SER A 124 10.43 6.67 -18.44
CA SER A 124 9.34 5.72 -18.20
C SER A 124 8.24 6.37 -17.38
N ALA A 125 7.10 6.66 -17.99
CA ALA A 125 5.90 7.13 -17.30
C ALA A 125 5.17 5.93 -16.69
N ILE A 126 5.07 5.91 -15.35
CA ILE A 126 4.46 4.81 -14.58
C ILE A 126 3.01 5.12 -14.26
N LEU A 127 2.73 6.28 -13.65
CA LEU A 127 1.36 6.75 -13.42
C LEU A 127 1.06 7.87 -14.42
N ARG A 128 -0.15 7.86 -14.97
CA ARG A 128 -0.49 8.66 -16.15
C ARG A 128 -1.85 9.35 -16.01
N GLY A 129 -2.02 10.13 -14.94
CA GLY A 129 -3.29 10.70 -14.54
C GLY A 129 -4.13 9.65 -13.82
N LEU A 130 -3.53 9.05 -12.79
CA LEU A 130 -4.21 8.07 -11.94
C LEU A 130 -5.21 8.79 -11.06
N ASN A 131 -6.46 8.33 -11.13
CA ASN A 131 -7.52 8.68 -10.21
C ASN A 131 -7.99 7.40 -9.51
N MET A 132 -8.01 7.41 -8.17
CA MET A 132 -8.35 6.23 -7.37
C MET A 132 -8.74 6.65 -5.96
N GLY A 133 -9.77 6.01 -5.38
CA GLY A 133 -10.13 6.12 -3.98
C GLY A 133 -9.99 4.78 -3.26
N LEU A 134 -9.66 4.82 -1.98
CA LEU A 134 -9.72 3.69 -1.06
C LEU A 134 -10.79 3.99 -0.01
N PRO A 135 -12.01 3.42 -0.15
CA PRO A 135 -13.11 3.69 0.75
C PRO A 135 -12.76 3.35 2.20
N GLU A 136 -13.11 4.26 3.11
CA GLU A 136 -12.83 4.12 4.54
C GLU A 136 -13.57 2.93 5.15
N GLY A 137 -12.89 2.17 6.00
CA GLY A 137 -13.46 1.01 6.68
C GLY A 137 -13.59 -0.25 5.83
N MET A 138 -13.03 -0.26 4.62
CA MET A 138 -13.09 -1.40 3.70
C MET A 138 -11.73 -2.06 3.48
N VAL A 139 -11.78 -3.32 3.04
CA VAL A 139 -10.62 -4.01 2.46
C VAL A 139 -10.60 -3.73 0.96
N SER A 140 -9.79 -2.77 0.56
CA SER A 140 -9.59 -2.38 -0.85
C SER A 140 -8.45 -3.16 -1.48
N MET A 141 -8.65 -3.62 -2.72
CA MET A 141 -7.60 -4.27 -3.50
C MET A 141 -7.11 -3.37 -4.63
N ILE A 142 -5.80 -3.32 -4.84
CA ILE A 142 -5.20 -2.77 -6.07
C ILE A 142 -4.59 -3.94 -6.83
N ILE A 143 -5.25 -4.34 -7.90
CA ILE A 143 -4.84 -5.49 -8.72
C ILE A 143 -4.46 -5.03 -10.13
N GLY A 144 -3.69 -5.87 -10.80
CA GLY A 144 -3.24 -5.60 -12.17
C GLY A 144 -1.95 -6.38 -12.50
N PRO A 145 -1.57 -6.46 -13.76
CA PRO A 145 -0.34 -7.13 -14.18
C PRO A 145 0.92 -6.58 -13.48
N SER A 146 1.99 -7.36 -13.49
CA SER A 146 3.27 -6.92 -12.93
C SER A 146 3.81 -5.69 -13.67
N GLY A 147 4.46 -4.77 -12.94
CA GLY A 147 5.06 -3.58 -13.54
C GLY A 147 4.08 -2.42 -13.83
N THR A 148 2.79 -2.53 -13.50
CA THR A 148 1.80 -1.46 -13.76
C THR A 148 1.87 -0.28 -12.80
N GLY A 149 2.70 -0.34 -11.74
CA GLY A 149 2.88 0.76 -10.81
C GLY A 149 2.20 0.57 -9.44
N LYS A 150 1.70 -0.63 -9.11
CA LYS A 150 1.00 -0.90 -7.84
C LYS A 150 1.83 -0.51 -6.61
N SER A 151 3.06 -0.98 -6.48
CA SER A 151 3.95 -0.61 -5.35
C SER A 151 4.39 0.87 -5.39
N VAL A 152 4.29 1.52 -6.56
CA VAL A 152 4.49 2.97 -6.67
C VAL A 152 3.35 3.72 -5.98
N CYS A 153 2.11 3.22 -6.05
CA CYS A 153 0.98 3.79 -5.32
C CYS A 153 1.23 3.76 -3.81
N ILE A 154 1.62 2.61 -3.23
CA ILE A 154 1.96 2.54 -1.78
C ILE A 154 2.97 3.61 -1.38
N LYS A 155 4.04 3.77 -2.17
CA LYS A 155 5.09 4.74 -1.87
C LYS A 155 4.60 6.19 -1.90
N HIS A 156 3.58 6.50 -2.69
CA HIS A 156 2.93 7.81 -2.68
C HIS A 156 2.05 7.99 -1.43
N MET A 157 1.27 6.98 -1.04
CA MET A 157 0.40 7.02 0.14
C MET A 157 1.17 7.36 1.41
N VAL A 158 2.36 6.77 1.58
CA VAL A 158 3.21 6.99 2.77
C VAL A 158 4.24 8.13 2.60
N GLY A 159 4.15 8.91 1.53
CA GLY A 159 5.06 10.04 1.28
C GLY A 159 6.53 9.64 1.05
N LEU A 160 6.82 8.41 0.60
CA LEU A 160 8.15 7.99 0.14
C LEU A 160 8.44 8.42 -1.30
N LEU A 161 7.39 8.67 -2.07
CA LEU A 161 7.43 9.28 -3.39
C LEU A 161 6.41 10.40 -3.45
N TYR A 162 6.70 11.41 -4.25
CA TYR A 162 5.77 12.49 -4.55
C TYR A 162 5.39 12.47 -6.02
N PRO A 163 4.16 12.81 -6.38
CA PRO A 163 3.72 12.90 -7.76
C PRO A 163 4.49 14.01 -8.50
N ASP A 164 4.66 13.83 -9.82
CA ASP A 164 5.19 14.88 -10.68
C ASP A 164 4.10 15.92 -10.99
N GLN A 165 2.82 15.49 -11.02
CA GLN A 165 1.61 16.30 -11.12
C GLN A 165 0.45 15.58 -10.42
N GLY A 166 -0.57 16.34 -10.04
CA GLY A 166 -1.72 15.83 -9.30
C GLY A 166 -1.47 15.81 -7.79
N ASP A 167 -2.35 15.16 -7.05
CA ASP A 167 -2.30 15.11 -5.59
C ASP A 167 -2.60 13.72 -5.05
N VAL A 168 -2.12 13.45 -3.83
CA VAL A 168 -2.45 12.27 -3.05
C VAL A 168 -2.89 12.73 -1.67
N LEU A 169 -4.13 12.44 -1.32
CA LEU A 169 -4.71 12.80 -0.04
C LEU A 169 -4.77 11.59 0.88
N VAL A 170 -4.53 11.80 2.15
CA VAL A 170 -4.75 10.84 3.23
C VAL A 170 -5.69 11.51 4.24
N HIS A 171 -6.87 10.95 4.44
CA HIS A 171 -7.94 11.56 5.23
C HIS A 171 -8.21 13.02 4.84
N GLY A 172 -8.18 13.32 3.53
CA GLY A 172 -8.40 14.65 2.98
C GLY A 172 -7.20 15.61 3.04
N GLU A 173 -6.08 15.20 3.64
CA GLU A 173 -4.87 16.03 3.74
C GLU A 173 -3.86 15.69 2.63
N SER A 174 -3.36 16.71 1.92
CA SER A 174 -2.40 16.55 0.81
C SER A 174 -1.02 16.12 1.29
N VAL A 175 -0.64 14.87 1.00
CA VAL A 175 0.69 14.30 1.35
C VAL A 175 1.85 15.11 0.73
N PRO A 176 1.80 15.53 -0.56
CA PRO A 176 2.86 16.34 -1.15
C PRO A 176 3.04 17.71 -0.50
N SER A 177 2.01 18.24 0.14
CA SER A 177 2.00 19.58 0.74
C SER A 177 2.28 19.57 2.25
N MET A 178 2.34 18.39 2.88
CA MET A 178 2.59 18.27 4.32
C MET A 178 3.99 18.76 4.71
N PRO A 179 4.12 19.54 5.80
CA PRO A 179 5.39 19.77 6.49
C PRO A 179 6.01 18.44 6.98
N ASP A 180 7.33 18.42 7.17
CA ASP A 180 8.05 17.20 7.57
C ASP A 180 7.53 16.60 8.89
N ASP A 181 7.17 17.44 9.87
CA ASP A 181 6.63 16.99 11.17
C ASP A 181 5.23 16.35 11.01
N ASP A 182 4.34 16.97 10.23
CA ASP A 182 3.01 16.44 9.94
C ASP A 182 3.09 15.14 9.13
N LEU A 183 4.03 15.08 8.18
CA LEU A 183 4.30 13.88 7.39
C LEU A 183 4.80 12.72 8.28
N PHE A 184 5.60 13.03 9.32
CA PHE A 184 6.05 12.02 10.28
C PHE A 184 4.86 11.48 11.10
N ASP A 185 3.97 12.35 11.56
CA ASP A 185 2.77 11.94 12.31
C ASP A 185 1.77 11.20 11.42
N MET A 186 1.60 11.62 10.18
CA MET A 186 0.77 10.91 9.20
C MET A 186 1.28 9.48 8.98
N ARG A 187 2.59 9.26 8.89
CA ARG A 187 3.18 7.92 8.73
C ARG A 187 2.88 6.97 9.88
N LYS A 188 2.66 7.46 11.10
CA LYS A 188 2.24 6.64 12.25
C LYS A 188 0.84 6.05 12.09
N LYS A 189 0.00 6.69 11.25
CA LYS A 189 -1.34 6.19 10.91
C LYS A 189 -1.30 4.97 9.99
N PHE A 190 -0.12 4.63 9.44
CA PHE A 190 0.07 3.51 8.53
C PHE A 190 0.75 2.31 9.18
N GLY A 191 0.19 1.12 8.97
CA GLY A 191 0.87 -0.15 9.10
C GLY A 191 1.27 -0.66 7.72
N LEU A 192 2.52 -1.09 7.54
CA LEU A 192 3.02 -1.53 6.24
C LEU A 192 3.61 -2.94 6.33
N LEU A 193 3.03 -3.85 5.55
CA LEU A 193 3.54 -5.20 5.32
C LEU A 193 4.16 -5.29 3.92
N PHE A 194 5.48 -5.40 3.87
CA PHE A 194 6.23 -5.66 2.65
C PHE A 194 6.20 -7.14 2.26
N GLN A 195 6.46 -7.43 1.01
CA GLN A 195 6.44 -8.76 0.38
C GLN A 195 7.13 -9.86 1.19
N ASP A 196 8.30 -9.61 1.79
CA ASP A 196 9.06 -10.56 2.60
C ASP A 196 8.94 -10.34 4.12
N GLY A 197 7.99 -9.49 4.57
CA GLY A 197 7.85 -9.08 5.97
C GLY A 197 8.83 -8.01 6.42
N ALA A 198 9.94 -7.79 5.71
CA ALA A 198 10.98 -6.77 5.95
C ALA A 198 11.44 -6.69 7.42
N LEU A 199 11.66 -7.84 8.08
CA LEU A 199 12.13 -7.89 9.45
C LEU A 199 13.61 -7.47 9.55
N PHE A 200 13.96 -6.77 10.61
CA PHE A 200 15.36 -6.46 10.93
C PHE A 200 16.11 -7.74 11.28
N GLY A 201 17.11 -8.12 10.48
CA GLY A 201 17.86 -9.35 10.64
C GLY A 201 18.71 -9.42 11.94
N SER A 202 18.99 -8.27 12.54
CA SER A 202 19.75 -8.14 13.80
C SER A 202 18.89 -8.25 15.06
N MET A 203 17.57 -8.35 14.94
CA MET A 203 16.61 -8.41 16.03
C MET A 203 15.85 -9.73 16.01
N ASN A 204 15.54 -10.30 17.19
CA ASN A 204 14.62 -11.42 17.28
C ASN A 204 13.19 -10.99 16.91
N LEU A 205 12.25 -11.94 16.91
CA LEU A 205 10.87 -11.67 16.52
C LEU A 205 10.18 -10.70 17.47
N TYR A 206 10.35 -10.87 18.78
CA TYR A 206 9.78 -9.97 19.80
C TYR A 206 10.27 -8.53 19.58
N ASP A 207 11.58 -8.33 19.46
CA ASP A 207 12.17 -7.00 19.28
C ASP A 207 11.76 -6.35 17.95
N ASN A 208 11.59 -7.14 16.88
CA ASN A 208 11.06 -6.65 15.62
C ASN A 208 9.65 -6.06 15.79
N VAL A 209 8.77 -6.75 16.53
CA VAL A 209 7.39 -6.30 16.76
C VAL A 209 7.34 -5.17 17.79
N ALA A 210 8.20 -5.17 18.81
CA ALA A 210 8.32 -4.12 19.82
C ALA A 210 8.90 -2.80 19.27
N PHE A 211 9.70 -2.88 18.21
CA PHE A 211 10.47 -1.74 17.70
C PHE A 211 9.61 -0.47 17.43
N PRO A 212 8.48 -0.53 16.73
CA PRO A 212 7.67 0.67 16.51
C PRO A 212 7.14 1.28 17.81
N LEU A 213 6.75 0.47 18.79
CA LEU A 213 6.27 0.97 20.10
C LEU A 213 7.36 1.74 20.82
N ARG A 214 8.57 1.16 20.90
CA ARG A 214 9.72 1.79 21.55
C ARG A 214 10.18 3.08 20.87
N GLN A 215 9.98 3.21 19.56
CA GLN A 215 10.38 4.40 18.78
C GLN A 215 9.35 5.52 18.78
N HIS A 216 8.06 5.18 18.90
CA HIS A 216 6.98 6.14 18.65
C HIS A 216 6.05 6.34 19.84
N THR A 217 6.29 5.68 20.98
CA THR A 217 5.47 5.81 22.19
C THR A 217 6.36 5.90 23.44
N GLU A 218 5.79 6.41 24.52
CA GLU A 218 6.42 6.48 25.84
C GLU A 218 5.95 5.33 26.77
N LYS A 219 5.50 4.21 26.18
CA LYS A 219 5.02 3.05 26.93
C LYS A 219 6.16 2.39 27.70
N SER A 220 5.85 1.91 28.91
CA SER A 220 6.76 1.08 29.70
C SER A 220 7.03 -0.27 29.00
N GLU A 221 8.14 -0.93 29.31
CA GLU A 221 8.46 -2.25 28.75
C GLU A 221 7.39 -3.30 29.09
N ASP A 222 6.73 -3.21 30.25
CA ASP A 222 5.63 -4.13 30.61
C ASP A 222 4.42 -3.94 29.70
N GLU A 223 4.05 -2.68 29.39
CA GLU A 223 2.98 -2.38 28.40
C GLU A 223 3.36 -2.81 26.98
N VAL A 224 4.63 -2.63 26.61
CA VAL A 224 5.17 -3.08 25.33
C VAL A 224 5.08 -4.61 25.24
N GLU A 225 5.47 -5.34 26.29
CA GLU A 225 5.39 -6.81 26.32
C GLU A 225 3.95 -7.29 26.18
N GLU A 226 2.99 -6.69 26.88
CA GLU A 226 1.58 -7.03 26.78
C GLU A 226 1.07 -6.88 25.33
N ILE A 227 1.32 -5.72 24.71
CA ILE A 227 0.87 -5.45 23.33
C ILE A 227 1.54 -6.40 22.34
N VAL A 228 2.88 -6.57 22.44
CA VAL A 228 3.64 -7.44 21.52
C VAL A 228 3.18 -8.89 21.63
N MET A 229 3.00 -9.40 22.86
CA MET A 229 2.55 -10.79 23.04
C MET A 229 1.11 -10.98 22.55
N HIS A 230 0.25 -9.99 22.72
CA HIS A 230 -1.10 -10.01 22.13
C HIS A 230 -1.03 -10.11 20.60
N ARG A 231 -0.27 -9.22 19.93
CA ARG A 231 -0.12 -9.22 18.47
C ARG A 231 0.54 -10.50 17.92
N LEU A 232 1.53 -11.04 18.64
CA LEU A 232 2.12 -12.33 18.29
C LEU A 232 1.15 -13.49 18.46
N GLY A 233 0.23 -13.40 19.43
CA GLY A 233 -0.86 -14.35 19.62
C GLY A 233 -1.83 -14.37 18.46
N GLU A 234 -2.30 -13.20 18.01
CA GLU A 234 -3.22 -13.06 16.87
C GLU A 234 -2.68 -13.70 15.59
N VAL A 235 -1.37 -13.63 15.37
CA VAL A 235 -0.74 -14.25 14.19
C VAL A 235 -0.18 -15.67 14.44
N GLY A 236 -0.43 -16.25 15.62
CA GLY A 236 0.01 -17.60 15.99
C GLY A 236 1.52 -17.76 16.05
N LEU A 237 2.24 -16.77 16.62
CA LEU A 237 3.72 -16.75 16.72
C LEU A 237 4.25 -16.54 18.14
N SER A 238 3.42 -16.66 19.18
CA SER A 238 3.84 -16.45 20.58
C SER A 238 5.04 -17.31 20.97
N ASP A 239 5.08 -18.58 20.55
CA ASP A 239 6.17 -19.53 20.88
C ASP A 239 7.48 -19.23 20.10
N ALA A 240 7.40 -18.39 19.06
CA ALA A 240 8.53 -18.04 18.22
C ALA A 240 9.20 -16.71 18.61
N ARG A 241 8.76 -16.06 19.72
CA ARG A 241 9.15 -14.70 20.09
C ARG A 241 10.67 -14.46 20.16
N THR A 242 11.46 -15.48 20.52
CA THR A 242 12.92 -15.38 20.65
C THR A 242 13.68 -15.76 19.38
N LYS A 243 13.00 -16.28 18.35
CA LYS A 243 13.65 -16.69 17.11
C LYS A 243 14.11 -15.48 16.29
N MET A 244 15.23 -15.67 15.60
CA MET A 244 15.74 -14.70 14.62
C MET A 244 15.02 -14.86 13.28
N PRO A 245 14.94 -13.81 12.42
CA PRO A 245 14.26 -13.87 11.13
C PRO A 245 14.74 -14.98 10.20
N ASN A 246 16.02 -15.37 10.27
CA ASN A 246 16.58 -16.46 9.48
C ASN A 246 16.15 -17.87 9.96
N GLU A 247 15.61 -17.98 11.17
CA GLU A 247 15.06 -19.22 11.73
C GLU A 247 13.57 -19.39 11.43
N LEU A 248 12.94 -18.37 10.80
CA LEU A 248 11.52 -18.34 10.47
C LEU A 248 11.28 -18.82 9.02
N SER A 249 10.21 -19.56 8.79
CA SER A 249 9.73 -19.81 7.43
C SER A 249 9.25 -18.53 6.76
N GLY A 250 9.11 -18.50 5.42
CA GLY A 250 8.60 -17.35 4.71
C GLY A 250 7.22 -16.88 5.21
N GLY A 251 6.30 -17.83 5.43
CA GLY A 251 4.98 -17.52 5.99
C GLY A 251 5.04 -16.99 7.42
N MET A 252 5.97 -17.48 8.26
CA MET A 252 6.17 -16.93 9.60
C MET A 252 6.72 -15.50 9.55
N ARG A 253 7.67 -15.21 8.65
CA ARG A 253 8.19 -13.84 8.47
C ARG A 253 7.09 -12.86 8.06
N LYS A 254 6.19 -13.26 7.14
CA LYS A 254 5.05 -12.42 6.73
C LYS A 254 4.10 -12.15 7.89
N ARG A 255 3.70 -13.19 8.64
CA ARG A 255 2.86 -13.02 9.82
C ARG A 255 3.53 -12.16 10.91
N ALA A 256 4.83 -12.28 11.10
CA ALA A 256 5.58 -11.42 12.00
C ALA A 256 5.61 -9.95 11.53
N GLY A 257 5.81 -9.72 10.23
CA GLY A 257 5.70 -8.39 9.63
C GLY A 257 4.30 -7.79 9.81
N PHE A 258 3.25 -8.63 9.73
CA PHE A 258 1.88 -8.22 9.99
C PHE A 258 1.68 -7.82 11.46
N ALA A 259 2.12 -8.64 12.42
CA ALA A 259 2.08 -8.29 13.83
C ALA A 259 2.78 -6.95 14.11
N ARG A 260 3.95 -6.71 13.50
CA ARG A 260 4.68 -5.45 13.63
C ARG A 260 3.89 -4.26 13.04
N ALA A 261 3.20 -4.46 11.93
CA ALA A 261 2.39 -3.41 11.31
C ALA A 261 1.18 -2.99 12.17
N LEU A 262 0.71 -3.88 13.06
CA LEU A 262 -0.48 -3.67 13.88
C LEU A 262 -0.20 -3.00 15.23
N VAL A 263 1.05 -2.99 15.75
CA VAL A 263 1.33 -2.61 17.14
C VAL A 263 1.00 -1.16 17.49
N LEU A 264 1.01 -0.25 16.51
CA LEU A 264 0.64 1.15 16.70
C LEU A 264 -0.86 1.41 16.52
N GLU A 265 -1.68 0.38 16.32
CA GLU A 265 -3.12 0.48 16.02
C GLU A 265 -3.41 1.46 14.87
N PRO A 266 -2.78 1.28 13.70
CA PRO A 266 -2.88 2.22 12.58
C PRO A 266 -4.31 2.32 12.05
N ASP A 267 -4.62 3.44 11.38
CA ASP A 267 -5.90 3.62 10.71
C ASP A 267 -5.90 2.98 9.32
N ILE A 268 -4.73 2.90 8.67
CA ILE A 268 -4.59 2.34 7.33
C ILE A 268 -3.51 1.25 7.33
N LEU A 269 -3.86 0.04 6.86
CA LEU A 269 -2.90 -1.04 6.65
C LEU A 269 -2.66 -1.27 5.16
N LEU A 270 -1.40 -1.26 4.77
CA LEU A 270 -0.96 -1.48 3.40
C LEU A 270 -0.21 -2.81 3.30
N PHE A 271 -0.61 -3.64 2.34
CA PHE A 271 -0.02 -4.95 2.08
C PHE A 271 0.54 -4.97 0.65
N ASP A 272 1.85 -5.11 0.51
CA ASP A 272 2.51 -5.21 -0.80
C ASP A 272 2.82 -6.67 -1.13
N GLU A 273 1.99 -7.30 -1.96
CA GLU A 273 2.05 -8.71 -2.38
C GLU A 273 2.21 -9.71 -1.20
N PRO A 274 1.28 -9.69 -0.22
CA PRO A 274 1.42 -10.52 0.99
C PRO A 274 1.35 -12.02 0.70
N ASP A 275 0.70 -12.42 -0.38
CA ASP A 275 0.50 -13.79 -0.87
C ASP A 275 1.67 -14.32 -1.71
N SER A 276 2.58 -13.46 -2.17
CA SER A 276 3.73 -13.85 -3.00
C SER A 276 4.58 -14.95 -2.35
N GLY A 277 4.87 -16.03 -3.10
CA GLY A 277 5.69 -17.14 -2.63
C GLY A 277 5.03 -18.05 -1.56
N LEU A 278 3.73 -17.91 -1.32
CA LEU A 278 2.92 -18.85 -0.53
C LEU A 278 2.25 -19.89 -1.43
N ASP A 279 2.03 -21.08 -0.88
CA ASP A 279 1.18 -22.06 -1.53
C ASP A 279 -0.31 -21.66 -1.39
N PRO A 280 -1.23 -22.20 -2.21
CA PRO A 280 -2.64 -21.80 -2.20
C PRO A 280 -3.35 -21.96 -0.84
N VAL A 281 -2.94 -22.94 -0.02
CA VAL A 281 -3.53 -23.15 1.31
C VAL A 281 -3.09 -22.04 2.26
N ARG A 282 -1.81 -21.70 2.27
CA ARG A 282 -1.28 -20.61 3.09
C ARG A 282 -1.77 -19.25 2.64
N THR A 283 -1.96 -19.05 1.34
CA THR A 283 -2.60 -17.85 0.79
C THR A 283 -4.03 -17.71 1.31
N ALA A 284 -4.79 -18.83 1.31
CA ALA A 284 -6.14 -18.84 1.85
C ALA A 284 -6.19 -18.47 3.34
N LEU A 285 -5.32 -19.10 4.15
CA LEU A 285 -5.23 -18.81 5.59
C LEU A 285 -4.79 -17.37 5.87
N LEU A 286 -3.91 -16.79 5.04
CA LEU A 286 -3.53 -15.38 5.16
C LEU A 286 -4.73 -14.47 4.85
N GLY A 287 -5.54 -14.79 3.85
CA GLY A 287 -6.76 -14.06 3.54
C GLY A 287 -7.75 -14.07 4.71
N GLU A 288 -7.97 -15.24 5.32
CA GLU A 288 -8.82 -15.37 6.51
C GLU A 288 -8.29 -14.52 7.68
N LEU A 289 -6.98 -14.54 7.94
CA LEU A 289 -6.34 -13.73 8.97
C LEU A 289 -6.52 -12.22 8.71
N ILE A 290 -6.40 -11.77 7.45
CA ILE A 290 -6.63 -10.37 7.09
C ILE A 290 -8.07 -9.95 7.42
N LEU A 291 -9.05 -10.77 7.06
CA LEU A 291 -10.47 -10.50 7.34
C LEU A 291 -10.80 -10.54 8.84
N GLU A 292 -10.24 -11.48 9.58
CA GLU A 292 -10.41 -11.58 11.02
C GLU A 292 -9.90 -10.32 11.73
N ILE A 293 -8.64 -9.94 11.45
CA ILE A 293 -8.03 -8.76 12.05
C ILE A 293 -8.75 -7.47 11.63
N HIS A 294 -9.16 -7.35 10.36
CA HIS A 294 -9.95 -6.19 9.91
C HIS A 294 -11.24 -6.05 10.73
N ARG A 295 -11.98 -7.15 10.91
CA ARG A 295 -13.22 -7.19 11.71
C ARG A 295 -12.97 -6.77 13.15
N ASP A 296 -11.94 -7.33 13.79
CA ASP A 296 -11.61 -7.03 15.19
C ASP A 296 -11.21 -5.55 15.36
N MET A 297 -10.43 -5.02 14.42
CA MET A 297 -10.07 -3.59 14.41
C MET A 297 -11.31 -2.70 14.20
N MET A 298 -12.23 -3.08 13.30
CA MET A 298 -13.48 -2.37 13.07
C MET A 298 -14.37 -2.34 14.33
N GLU A 299 -14.49 -3.46 15.05
CA GLU A 299 -15.23 -3.52 16.31
C GLU A 299 -14.58 -2.65 17.38
N ALA A 300 -13.25 -2.72 17.51
CA ALA A 300 -12.49 -1.90 18.44
C ALA A 300 -12.62 -0.40 18.13
N ALA A 301 -12.54 0.00 16.84
CA ALA A 301 -12.70 1.37 16.39
C ALA A 301 -14.09 1.93 16.72
N LYS A 302 -15.15 1.17 16.43
CA LYS A 302 -16.54 1.52 16.77
C LYS A 302 -16.72 1.67 18.26
N LYS A 303 -16.16 0.75 19.09
CA LYS A 303 -16.23 0.82 20.55
C LYS A 303 -15.48 2.02 21.13
N LYS A 304 -14.30 2.34 20.55
CA LYS A 304 -13.48 3.51 20.95
C LYS A 304 -13.98 4.81 20.34
N GLN A 305 -14.98 4.80 19.45
CA GLN A 305 -15.49 5.94 18.67
C GLN A 305 -14.36 6.68 17.94
N LYS A 306 -13.47 5.92 17.28
CA LYS A 306 -12.39 6.48 16.47
C LYS A 306 -12.96 7.36 15.36
N GLU A 307 -12.28 8.45 15.04
CA GLU A 307 -12.64 9.37 13.96
C GLU A 307 -12.58 8.67 12.60
N HIS A 308 -11.57 7.83 12.42
CA HIS A 308 -11.35 7.08 11.19
C HIS A 308 -11.53 5.57 11.42
N LEU A 309 -12.15 4.91 10.43
CA LEU A 309 -12.33 3.47 10.44
C LEU A 309 -11.11 2.76 9.82
N PRO A 310 -10.69 1.62 10.40
CA PRO A 310 -9.59 0.83 9.87
C PRO A 310 -9.81 0.47 8.41
N THR A 311 -8.88 0.91 7.54
CA THR A 311 -8.94 0.71 6.09
C THR A 311 -7.74 -0.13 5.65
N PHE A 312 -7.99 -1.21 4.93
CA PHE A 312 -6.94 -2.08 4.43
C PHE A 312 -6.78 -1.90 2.92
N CYS A 313 -5.53 -1.81 2.47
CA CYS A 313 -5.20 -1.82 1.04
C CYS A 313 -4.26 -2.98 0.75
N VAL A 314 -4.71 -3.93 -0.03
CA VAL A 314 -3.92 -5.11 -0.43
C VAL A 314 -3.56 -5.00 -1.91
N ILE A 315 -2.26 -4.97 -2.18
CA ILE A 315 -1.74 -5.08 -3.54
C ILE A 315 -1.43 -6.53 -3.80
N THR A 316 -2.02 -7.10 -4.84
CA THR A 316 -1.71 -8.45 -5.31
C THR A 316 -1.93 -8.59 -6.81
N HIS A 317 -1.39 -9.65 -7.38
CA HIS A 317 -1.72 -10.13 -8.71
C HIS A 317 -2.57 -11.43 -8.64
N ASP A 318 -2.81 -11.96 -7.44
CA ASP A 318 -3.63 -13.17 -7.24
C ASP A 318 -5.12 -12.82 -7.16
N VAL A 319 -5.84 -13.19 -8.20
CA VAL A 319 -7.28 -13.00 -8.32
C VAL A 319 -8.07 -13.79 -7.27
N LEU A 320 -7.57 -14.96 -6.85
CA LEU A 320 -8.26 -15.76 -5.83
C LEU A 320 -8.25 -15.07 -4.47
N THR A 321 -7.14 -14.43 -4.11
CA THR A 321 -7.06 -13.58 -2.93
C THR A 321 -8.04 -12.42 -3.05
N ALA A 322 -8.08 -11.72 -4.20
CA ALA A 322 -9.00 -10.61 -4.41
C ALA A 322 -10.46 -11.03 -4.22
N ARG A 323 -10.88 -12.13 -4.84
CA ARG A 323 -12.25 -12.68 -4.70
C ARG A 323 -12.64 -13.04 -3.27
N ARG A 324 -11.67 -13.38 -2.43
CA ARG A 324 -11.90 -13.85 -1.07
C ARG A 324 -11.99 -12.74 -0.05
N VAL A 325 -11.16 -11.70 -0.20
CA VAL A 325 -10.98 -10.70 0.86
C VAL A 325 -11.42 -9.29 0.50
N ALA A 326 -11.66 -8.98 -0.80
CA ALA A 326 -11.95 -7.62 -1.23
C ALA A 326 -13.39 -7.21 -0.96
N ASP A 327 -13.58 -6.04 -0.33
CA ASP A 327 -14.83 -5.29 -0.35
C ASP A 327 -14.89 -4.40 -1.58
N TYR A 328 -13.73 -3.82 -1.98
CA TYR A 328 -13.59 -2.88 -3.10
C TYR A 328 -12.36 -3.24 -3.95
N ILE A 329 -12.50 -3.23 -5.27
CA ILE A 329 -11.44 -3.62 -6.20
C ILE A 329 -11.12 -2.46 -7.14
N ASN A 330 -9.82 -2.12 -7.23
CA ASN A 330 -9.25 -1.19 -8.20
C ASN A 330 -8.36 -1.97 -9.18
N VAL A 331 -8.69 -1.95 -10.47
CA VAL A 331 -7.90 -2.64 -11.51
C VAL A 331 -6.98 -1.63 -12.21
N LEU A 332 -5.68 -1.73 -11.94
CA LEU A 332 -4.66 -0.82 -12.47
C LEU A 332 -4.02 -1.38 -13.74
N TRP A 333 -4.07 -0.60 -14.83
CA TRP A 333 -3.44 -0.93 -16.11
C TRP A 333 -2.86 0.32 -16.77
N LYS A 334 -1.64 0.22 -17.30
CA LYS A 334 -0.94 1.32 -18.01
C LYS A 334 -0.97 2.67 -17.28
N GLY A 335 -0.85 2.62 -15.94
CA GLY A 335 -0.77 3.81 -15.09
C GLY A 335 -2.10 4.50 -14.81
N ARG A 336 -3.23 3.87 -15.13
CA ARG A 336 -4.60 4.33 -14.81
C ARG A 336 -5.45 3.18 -14.29
N ILE A 337 -6.50 3.51 -13.55
CA ILE A 337 -7.52 2.52 -13.20
C ILE A 337 -8.40 2.24 -14.43
N VAL A 338 -8.55 0.97 -14.78
CA VAL A 338 -9.45 0.51 -15.84
C VAL A 338 -10.89 0.66 -15.37
N GLU A 339 -11.16 0.14 -14.20
CA GLU A 339 -12.45 0.18 -13.51
C GLU A 339 -12.21 -0.06 -12.02
N ALA A 340 -13.05 0.54 -11.17
CA ALA A 340 -13.08 0.29 -9.75
C ALA A 340 -14.52 0.24 -9.26
N GLY A 341 -14.75 -0.50 -8.17
CA GLY A 341 -16.05 -0.63 -7.57
C GLY A 341 -16.12 -1.68 -6.48
N PRO A 342 -17.31 -1.86 -5.88
CA PRO A 342 -17.59 -2.97 -4.97
C PRO A 342 -17.19 -4.31 -5.61
N SER A 343 -16.66 -5.22 -4.80
CA SER A 343 -16.15 -6.51 -5.27
C SER A 343 -17.20 -7.30 -6.05
N GLU A 344 -18.47 -7.29 -5.60
CA GLU A 344 -19.57 -7.98 -6.27
C GLU A 344 -19.80 -7.45 -7.70
N ASP A 345 -19.80 -6.14 -7.88
CA ASP A 345 -19.99 -5.51 -9.19
C ASP A 345 -18.81 -5.80 -10.12
N MET A 346 -17.59 -5.73 -9.58
CA MET A 346 -16.37 -5.98 -10.35
C MET A 346 -16.27 -7.42 -10.83
N LEU A 347 -16.69 -8.39 -10.00
CA LEU A 347 -16.71 -9.81 -10.35
C LEU A 347 -17.77 -10.15 -11.43
N ASN A 348 -18.79 -9.32 -11.56
CA ASN A 348 -19.87 -9.45 -12.54
C ASN A 348 -19.75 -8.40 -13.69
N SER A 349 -18.63 -7.69 -13.80
CA SER A 349 -18.43 -6.63 -14.80
C SER A 349 -18.59 -7.16 -16.22
N GLU A 350 -19.28 -6.38 -17.06
CA GLU A 350 -19.42 -6.64 -18.50
C GLU A 350 -18.18 -6.19 -19.30
N ASN A 351 -17.23 -5.46 -18.67
CA ASN A 351 -16.00 -5.03 -19.31
C ASN A 351 -15.13 -6.24 -19.67
N PRO A 352 -14.83 -6.51 -20.95
CA PRO A 352 -14.06 -7.68 -21.35
C PRO A 352 -12.67 -7.76 -20.71
N PHE A 353 -12.05 -6.60 -20.43
CA PHE A 353 -10.75 -6.55 -19.74
C PHE A 353 -10.86 -7.05 -18.30
N ILE A 354 -11.86 -6.54 -17.56
CA ILE A 354 -12.11 -6.91 -16.17
C ILE A 354 -12.46 -8.39 -16.08
N ARG A 355 -13.35 -8.87 -16.95
CA ARG A 355 -13.72 -10.28 -17.01
C ARG A 355 -12.51 -11.17 -17.23
N GLN A 356 -11.72 -10.92 -18.28
CA GLN A 356 -10.52 -11.71 -18.55
C GLN A 356 -9.57 -11.72 -17.35
N PHE A 357 -9.31 -10.55 -16.77
CA PHE A 357 -8.38 -10.41 -15.67
C PHE A 357 -8.87 -11.12 -14.40
N LEU A 358 -10.14 -10.89 -14.00
CA LEU A 358 -10.71 -11.46 -12.77
C LEU A 358 -11.12 -12.92 -12.91
N SER A 359 -11.32 -13.45 -14.12
CA SER A 359 -11.60 -14.88 -14.37
C SER A 359 -10.34 -15.69 -14.68
N ALA A 360 -9.19 -15.00 -14.83
CA ALA A 360 -7.92 -15.60 -15.27
C ALA A 360 -8.08 -16.39 -16.60
N GLU A 361 -8.91 -15.88 -17.52
CA GLU A 361 -9.14 -16.46 -18.83
C GLU A 361 -7.96 -16.17 -19.77
N SER A 362 -7.60 -17.15 -20.61
CA SER A 362 -6.53 -16.98 -21.59
C SER A 362 -6.95 -16.17 -22.82
N GLU A 363 -8.26 -16.08 -23.09
CA GLU A 363 -8.82 -15.36 -24.22
C GLU A 363 -9.36 -14.00 -23.78
N GLY A 364 -8.99 -12.91 -24.47
CA GLY A 364 -9.48 -11.58 -24.17
C GLY A 364 -8.53 -10.45 -24.60
N PRO A 365 -8.79 -9.22 -24.13
CA PRO A 365 -8.02 -8.03 -24.49
C PRO A 365 -6.56 -8.03 -24.01
N LEU A 366 -6.24 -8.75 -22.95
CA LEU A 366 -4.87 -8.91 -22.45
C LEU A 366 -4.16 -9.98 -23.26
N THR A 367 -3.11 -9.58 -23.96
CA THR A 367 -2.20 -10.48 -24.70
C THR A 367 -0.85 -10.56 -23.99
N MET A 368 -0.03 -11.56 -24.35
CA MET A 368 1.29 -11.76 -23.75
C MET A 368 2.38 -10.84 -24.34
N ASP A 369 2.01 -9.83 -25.13
CA ASP A 369 2.92 -8.90 -25.81
C ASP A 369 3.31 -7.71 -24.93
#